data_188165406c5419d77d7b40ebaacf6c9f
#
_entry.id   188165406c5419d77d7b40ebaacf6c9f
#
_cell.length_a   1.000
_cell.length_b   1.000
_cell.length_c   1.000
_cell.angle_alpha   90.00
_cell.angle_beta   90.00
_cell.angle_gamma   90.00
#
_symmetry.space_group_name_H-M   'P 1'
#
loop_
_entity.id
_entity.type
_entity.pdbx_description
1 polymer ?
#
loop_
_entity_poly.entity_id
_entity_poly.type
_entity_poly.pdbx_seq_one_letter_code
_entity_poly.pdbx_strand_id
1 'polypeptide(L)'
;MSNKEDRKISNNPQYMISNIIFEKKNTIRARVKFSVKIILYISIAGLLGAIISNINIKNKYGRAIQQVKEIKESTDMVILDYTKIIKEVSPSLVSISDSMEKLTEDKYFQGNTTGVIIDSSGIILTNYSGIKEKSNIYVKLSSVAATPIKAKILIENEARNLAIIKIEFDGELRPIKIADLESIKEGQGIVVLGNAIGDEYIGSSIPGIITSKNEKIAIEGEKERSLLQINAPINEKNTGGAICNSKGELVGIADLSITNERNEYGLYYGLQIEEFKDIINSTNAFKRLLGIIDGGIVVDKVKDFSGLYIQELDKEGSAYLAGIKPTDIIIDVDGYKVENVDDLIQLLQSKKKDDILHCKVLSEGEMKNVDIKILL
;
A
#
# COMPACT_ATOMS: atom_id res chain seq x y z
N MET A 1 29.48 -32.15 -118.63
CA MET A 1 29.74 -33.56 -118.33
C MET A 1 30.04 -33.60 -116.84
N SER A 2 29.04 -33.90 -116.11
CA SER A 2 28.74 -35.12 -115.31
C SER A 2 29.83 -35.54 -114.33
N ASN A 3 29.53 -35.47 -113.08
CA ASN A 3 29.26 -36.64 -112.24
C ASN A 3 28.74 -36.22 -110.79
N LYS A 4 27.57 -36.76 -110.56
CA LYS A 4 26.98 -36.85 -109.23
C LYS A 4 27.70 -37.98 -108.46
N GLU A 5 28.10 -37.72 -107.27
CA GLU A 5 28.33 -38.79 -106.26
C GLU A 5 27.35 -38.58 -105.09
N ASP A 6 26.45 -39.54 -104.97
CA ASP A 6 25.50 -39.69 -103.89
C ASP A 6 26.22 -40.10 -102.61
N ARG A 7 26.14 -39.26 -101.54
CA ARG A 7 26.43 -39.69 -100.20
C ARG A 7 25.15 -40.17 -99.51
N LYS A 8 25.10 -41.45 -99.27
CA LYS A 8 24.14 -42.11 -98.43
C LYS A 8 24.28 -41.57 -96.97
N ILE A 9 23.29 -40.91 -96.53
CA ILE A 9 23.14 -40.54 -95.11
C ILE A 9 22.60 -41.80 -94.41
N SER A 10 23.40 -42.41 -93.54
CA SER A 10 22.98 -43.47 -92.65
C SER A 10 22.21 -42.87 -91.49
N ASN A 11 20.86 -42.94 -91.58
CA ASN A 11 19.97 -42.61 -90.46
C ASN A 11 20.01 -43.73 -89.41
N ASN A 12 20.85 -43.57 -88.37
CA ASN A 12 20.78 -44.44 -87.19
C ASN A 12 20.07 -43.67 -86.09
N PRO A 13 18.79 -43.98 -85.78
CA PRO A 13 17.99 -43.24 -84.79
C PRO A 13 18.53 -43.30 -83.33
N GLN A 14 19.41 -44.24 -83.03
CA GLN A 14 19.96 -44.40 -81.66
C GLN A 14 20.95 -43.31 -81.25
N TYR A 15 21.63 -42.67 -82.18
CA TYR A 15 22.57 -41.61 -81.88
C TYR A 15 21.89 -40.25 -81.60
N MET A 16 20.73 -40.03 -82.13
CA MET A 16 20.00 -38.77 -81.88
C MET A 16 19.33 -38.71 -80.51
N ILE A 17 18.93 -39.84 -79.94
CA ILE A 17 18.20 -39.87 -78.66
C ILE A 17 19.13 -39.72 -77.51
N SER A 18 20.39 -40.23 -77.57
CA SER A 18 21.35 -40.16 -76.45
C SER A 18 21.89 -38.74 -76.21
N ASN A 19 22.12 -37.96 -77.25
CA ASN A 19 22.71 -36.62 -77.13
C ASN A 19 21.71 -35.57 -76.60
N ILE A 20 20.45 -35.72 -76.93
CA ILE A 20 19.40 -34.77 -76.50
C ILE A 20 19.08 -34.94 -75.04
N ILE A 21 19.14 -36.15 -74.49
CA ILE A 21 18.88 -36.39 -73.01
C ILE A 21 20.04 -35.94 -72.16
N PHE A 22 21.28 -36.01 -72.56
CA PHE A 22 22.46 -35.59 -71.77
C PHE A 22 22.57 -34.06 -71.71
N GLU A 23 22.33 -33.31 -72.75
CA GLU A 23 22.39 -31.85 -72.73
C GLU A 23 21.29 -31.22 -71.80
N LYS A 24 20.07 -31.78 -71.89
CA LYS A 24 18.94 -31.28 -71.11
C LYS A 24 19.10 -31.50 -69.56
N LYS A 25 19.74 -32.59 -69.19
CA LYS A 25 19.95 -32.91 -67.73
C LYS A 25 21.03 -32.05 -67.06
N ASN A 26 22.07 -31.68 -67.76
CA ASN A 26 23.15 -30.85 -67.20
C ASN A 26 22.75 -29.39 -67.14
N THR A 27 21.98 -28.85 -68.05
CA THR A 27 21.52 -27.46 -68.01
C THR A 27 20.48 -27.21 -66.91
N ILE A 28 19.60 -28.18 -66.66
CA ILE A 28 18.62 -28.05 -65.54
C ILE A 28 19.36 -28.07 -64.18
N ARG A 29 20.32 -28.99 -63.95
CA ARG A 29 21.11 -29.03 -62.72
C ARG A 29 21.95 -27.77 -62.54
N ALA A 30 22.53 -27.19 -63.56
CA ALA A 30 23.28 -25.99 -63.54
C ALA A 30 22.38 -24.77 -63.21
N ARG A 31 21.20 -24.67 -63.82
CA ARG A 31 20.22 -23.62 -63.49
C ARG A 31 19.68 -23.73 -62.07
N VAL A 32 19.37 -24.93 -61.56
CA VAL A 32 18.94 -25.15 -60.19
C VAL A 32 20.05 -24.77 -59.19
N LYS A 33 21.31 -25.17 -59.42
CA LYS A 33 22.44 -24.77 -58.59
C LYS A 33 22.66 -23.25 -58.57
N PHE A 34 22.45 -22.58 -59.69
CA PHE A 34 22.56 -21.14 -59.84
C PHE A 34 21.43 -20.43 -59.09
N SER A 35 20.17 -20.89 -59.23
CA SER A 35 19.03 -20.36 -58.50
C SER A 35 19.16 -20.54 -56.99
N VAL A 36 19.63 -21.69 -56.51
CA VAL A 36 19.89 -21.94 -55.06
C VAL A 36 20.98 -21.00 -54.54
N LYS A 37 22.04 -20.72 -55.31
CA LYS A 37 23.05 -19.74 -54.89
C LYS A 37 22.50 -18.33 -54.78
N ILE A 38 21.66 -17.91 -55.73
CA ILE A 38 21.00 -16.60 -55.68
C ILE A 38 20.10 -16.46 -54.46
N ILE A 39 19.28 -17.48 -54.17
CA ILE A 39 18.42 -17.50 -52.98
C ILE A 39 19.26 -17.41 -51.69
N LEU A 40 20.39 -18.15 -51.64
CA LEU A 40 21.32 -18.11 -50.51
C LEU A 40 21.91 -16.70 -50.32
N TYR A 41 22.35 -16.04 -51.41
CA TYR A 41 22.89 -14.69 -51.35
C TYR A 41 21.82 -13.65 -50.91
N ILE A 42 20.58 -13.78 -51.37
CA ILE A 42 19.48 -12.92 -50.98
C ILE A 42 19.16 -13.12 -49.47
N SER A 43 19.16 -14.36 -49.00
CA SER A 43 18.94 -14.68 -47.57
C SER A 43 20.06 -14.12 -46.69
N ILE A 44 21.32 -14.24 -47.10
CA ILE A 44 22.46 -13.67 -46.35
C ILE A 44 22.39 -12.14 -46.36
N ALA A 45 22.07 -11.52 -47.50
CA ALA A 45 21.91 -10.06 -47.58
C ALA A 45 20.75 -9.56 -46.67
N GLY A 46 19.63 -10.27 -46.62
CA GLY A 46 18.51 -10.00 -45.72
C GLY A 46 18.89 -10.11 -44.26
N LEU A 47 19.63 -11.14 -43.88
CA LEU A 47 20.11 -11.32 -42.51
C LEU A 47 21.12 -10.20 -42.10
N LEU A 48 22.04 -9.86 -43.00
CA LEU A 48 22.98 -8.75 -42.74
C LEU A 48 22.28 -7.42 -42.63
N GLY A 49 21.29 -7.17 -43.50
CA GLY A 49 20.45 -5.96 -43.43
C GLY A 49 19.65 -5.88 -42.12
N ALA A 50 19.09 -6.98 -41.66
CA ALA A 50 18.38 -7.04 -40.39
C ALA A 50 19.32 -6.80 -39.15
N ILE A 51 20.53 -7.34 -39.20
CA ILE A 51 21.55 -7.14 -38.17
C ILE A 51 22.00 -5.66 -38.13
N ILE A 52 22.31 -5.10 -39.29
CA ILE A 52 22.72 -3.69 -39.42
C ILE A 52 21.58 -2.74 -38.97
N SER A 53 20.35 -3.03 -39.36
CA SER A 53 19.17 -2.28 -38.95
C SER A 53 18.98 -2.34 -37.45
N ASN A 54 19.12 -3.53 -36.85
CA ASN A 54 18.97 -3.71 -35.38
C ASN A 54 20.08 -2.97 -34.60
N ILE A 55 21.32 -2.98 -35.11
CA ILE A 55 22.44 -2.23 -34.50
C ILE A 55 22.19 -0.72 -34.61
N ASN A 56 21.73 -0.23 -35.74
CA ASN A 56 21.42 1.18 -35.94
C ASN A 56 20.23 1.64 -35.07
N ILE A 57 19.19 0.81 -34.95
CA ILE A 57 18.06 1.05 -34.08
C ILE A 57 18.52 1.09 -32.61
N LYS A 58 19.27 0.09 -32.16
CA LYS A 58 19.84 0.09 -30.80
C LYS A 58 20.72 1.31 -30.51
N ASN A 59 21.56 1.70 -31.44
CA ASN A 59 22.44 2.86 -31.25
C ASN A 59 21.68 4.19 -31.26
N LYS A 60 20.66 4.34 -32.10
CA LYS A 60 19.87 5.57 -32.19
C LYS A 60 18.86 5.70 -31.05
N TYR A 61 18.15 4.65 -30.72
CA TYR A 61 17.14 4.66 -29.65
C TYR A 61 17.73 4.33 -28.26
N GLY A 62 18.80 3.56 -28.18
CA GLY A 62 19.51 3.29 -26.93
C GLY A 62 20.07 4.57 -26.29
N ARG A 63 20.64 5.48 -27.09
CA ARG A 63 21.07 6.81 -26.60
C ARG A 63 19.89 7.67 -26.16
N ALA A 64 18.79 7.66 -26.90
CA ALA A 64 17.59 8.40 -26.51
C ALA A 64 16.96 7.84 -25.23
N ILE A 65 16.88 6.51 -25.08
CA ILE A 65 16.41 5.86 -23.85
C ILE A 65 17.37 6.16 -22.68
N GLN A 66 18.67 6.13 -22.92
CA GLN A 66 19.66 6.45 -21.89
C GLN A 66 19.61 7.93 -21.48
N GLN A 67 19.44 8.85 -22.43
CA GLN A 67 19.21 10.27 -22.13
C GLN A 67 17.91 10.50 -21.35
N VAL A 68 16.81 9.83 -21.72
CA VAL A 68 15.54 9.90 -20.96
C VAL A 68 15.71 9.32 -19.56
N LYS A 69 16.49 8.25 -19.42
CA LYS A 69 16.79 7.64 -18.12
C LYS A 69 17.68 8.56 -17.26
N GLU A 70 18.71 9.16 -17.85
CA GLU A 70 19.57 10.16 -17.19
C GLU A 70 18.80 11.43 -16.82
N ILE A 71 17.90 11.92 -17.68
CA ILE A 71 17.00 13.03 -17.37
C ILE A 71 16.05 12.65 -16.23
N LYS A 72 15.54 11.42 -16.22
CA LYS A 72 14.65 10.92 -15.15
C LYS A 72 15.38 10.70 -13.82
N GLU A 73 16.66 10.34 -13.86
CA GLU A 73 17.53 10.19 -12.68
C GLU A 73 18.15 11.51 -12.22
N SER A 74 18.36 12.48 -13.13
CA SER A 74 18.92 13.81 -12.81
C SER A 74 17.88 14.87 -12.48
N THR A 75 16.61 14.63 -12.83
CA THR A 75 15.51 15.48 -12.45
C THR A 75 14.71 14.74 -11.38
N ASP A 76 14.80 15.19 -10.13
CA ASP A 76 13.86 14.83 -9.04
C ASP A 76 12.39 15.27 -9.37
N MET A 77 12.05 15.34 -10.64
CA MET A 77 10.70 15.64 -11.09
C MET A 77 9.86 14.37 -11.00
N VAL A 78 9.40 14.10 -9.79
CA VAL A 78 8.36 13.09 -9.56
C VAL A 78 7.08 13.60 -10.23
N ILE A 79 6.77 13.07 -11.42
CA ILE A 79 5.45 13.28 -12.02
C ILE A 79 4.46 12.55 -11.12
N LEU A 80 3.70 13.30 -10.33
CA LEU A 80 2.63 12.76 -9.49
C LEU A 80 1.49 12.31 -10.40
N ASP A 81 1.36 11.01 -10.58
CA ASP A 81 0.15 10.42 -11.19
C ASP A 81 -0.93 10.27 -10.10
N TYR A 82 -1.66 11.35 -9.88
CA TYR A 82 -2.74 11.37 -8.89
C TYR A 82 -3.79 10.30 -9.13
N THR A 83 -4.09 9.98 -10.40
CA THR A 83 -5.07 8.93 -10.74
C THR A 83 -4.63 7.57 -10.21
N LYS A 84 -3.35 7.26 -10.39
CA LYS A 84 -2.76 6.03 -9.88
C LYS A 84 -2.77 5.97 -8.35
N ILE A 85 -2.36 7.07 -7.69
CA ILE A 85 -2.34 7.17 -6.22
C ILE A 85 -3.76 7.00 -5.67
N ILE A 86 -4.74 7.70 -6.22
CA ILE A 86 -6.15 7.62 -5.83
C ILE A 86 -6.64 6.17 -5.93
N LYS A 87 -6.41 5.51 -7.06
CA LYS A 87 -6.85 4.12 -7.29
C LYS A 87 -6.19 3.13 -6.31
N GLU A 88 -4.94 3.36 -5.95
CA GLU A 88 -4.20 2.50 -5.02
C GLU A 88 -4.67 2.70 -3.58
N VAL A 89 -4.93 3.94 -3.17
CA VAL A 89 -5.25 4.31 -1.78
C VAL A 89 -6.75 4.20 -1.46
N SER A 90 -7.65 4.43 -2.43
CA SER A 90 -9.10 4.38 -2.22
C SER A 90 -9.60 3.17 -1.43
N PRO A 91 -9.14 1.94 -1.70
CA PRO A 91 -9.60 0.77 -0.96
C PRO A 91 -9.26 0.77 0.53
N SER A 92 -8.32 1.62 0.93
CA SER A 92 -7.91 1.79 2.34
C SER A 92 -8.68 2.92 3.05
N LEU A 93 -9.55 3.65 2.35
CA LEU A 93 -10.32 4.75 2.92
C LEU A 93 -11.74 4.29 3.24
N VAL A 94 -12.28 4.81 4.33
CA VAL A 94 -13.64 4.51 4.78
C VAL A 94 -14.37 5.78 5.15
N SER A 95 -15.71 5.71 5.11
CA SER A 95 -16.59 6.74 5.65
C SER A 95 -17.10 6.32 7.00
N ILE A 96 -17.16 7.25 7.94
CA ILE A 96 -17.59 7.02 9.33
C ILE A 96 -18.76 7.94 9.65
N SER A 97 -19.82 7.38 10.23
CA SER A 97 -21.00 8.11 10.67
C SER A 97 -21.60 7.56 11.95
N ASP A 98 -22.53 8.30 12.54
CA ASP A 98 -23.36 7.85 13.67
C ASP A 98 -24.60 7.04 13.23
N SER A 99 -24.90 7.00 11.92
CA SER A 99 -26.09 6.36 11.36
C SER A 99 -25.77 5.64 10.05
N MET A 100 -26.42 4.51 9.84
CA MET A 100 -26.30 3.73 8.60
C MET A 100 -26.90 4.48 7.42
N GLU A 101 -28.01 5.17 7.63
CA GLU A 101 -28.75 5.92 6.60
C GLU A 101 -27.86 7.01 5.99
N LYS A 102 -27.12 7.74 6.84
CA LYS A 102 -26.19 8.79 6.38
C LYS A 102 -25.05 8.26 5.51
N LEU A 103 -24.75 6.97 5.60
CA LEU A 103 -23.71 6.30 4.80
C LEU A 103 -24.27 5.60 3.55
N THR A 104 -25.58 5.45 3.43
CA THR A 104 -26.22 4.78 2.27
C THR A 104 -26.73 5.74 1.22
N GLU A 105 -26.91 7.01 1.56
CA GLU A 105 -27.30 8.06 0.60
C GLU A 105 -26.06 8.63 -0.12
N ASP A 106 -26.21 8.92 -1.43
CA ASP A 106 -25.13 9.49 -2.27
C ASP A 106 -24.95 11.00 -2.04
N LYS A 107 -24.91 11.42 -0.80
CA LYS A 107 -24.67 12.80 -0.42
C LYS A 107 -23.88 12.90 0.88
N TYR A 108 -23.13 13.98 1.00
CA TYR A 108 -22.45 14.33 2.22
C TYR A 108 -23.44 14.76 3.30
N PHE A 109 -23.28 14.18 4.50
CA PHE A 109 -23.97 14.61 5.71
C PHE A 109 -22.97 15.25 6.67
N GLN A 110 -23.35 16.37 7.25
CA GLN A 110 -22.55 17.00 8.29
C GLN A 110 -22.33 16.02 9.46
N GLY A 111 -21.11 15.97 9.95
CA GLY A 111 -20.70 15.02 11.01
C GLY A 111 -20.21 13.66 10.50
N ASN A 112 -20.29 13.39 9.20
CA ASN A 112 -19.53 12.26 8.64
C ASN A 112 -18.03 12.62 8.60
N THR A 113 -17.18 11.63 8.82
CA THR A 113 -15.72 11.79 8.76
C THR A 113 -15.09 10.65 7.97
N THR A 114 -13.84 10.85 7.59
CA THR A 114 -13.05 9.81 6.92
C THR A 114 -12.23 9.02 7.92
N GLY A 115 -11.99 7.74 7.64
CA GLY A 115 -11.02 6.91 8.33
C GLY A 115 -10.10 6.20 7.35
N VAL A 116 -8.99 5.68 7.86
CA VAL A 116 -7.94 5.00 7.10
C VAL A 116 -7.72 3.61 7.68
N ILE A 117 -7.90 2.58 6.87
CA ILE A 117 -7.61 1.18 7.26
C ILE A 117 -6.10 1.02 7.38
N ILE A 118 -5.63 0.66 8.58
CA ILE A 118 -4.20 0.50 8.89
C ILE A 118 -3.78 -0.96 9.10
N ASP A 119 -4.74 -1.87 9.29
CA ASP A 119 -4.51 -3.31 9.43
C ASP A 119 -5.62 -4.11 8.77
N SER A 120 -5.27 -5.26 8.18
CA SER A 120 -6.20 -6.16 7.49
C SER A 120 -7.24 -6.80 8.41
N SER A 121 -7.04 -6.78 9.72
CA SER A 121 -8.02 -7.22 10.70
C SER A 121 -9.20 -6.25 10.88
N GLY A 122 -9.19 -5.08 10.21
CA GLY A 122 -10.28 -4.09 10.31
C GLY A 122 -10.01 -2.94 11.27
N ILE A 123 -8.74 -2.67 11.57
CA ILE A 123 -8.34 -1.53 12.40
C ILE A 123 -8.29 -0.29 11.52
N ILE A 124 -8.95 0.77 11.99
CA ILE A 124 -9.14 2.02 11.27
C ILE A 124 -8.70 3.17 12.16
N LEU A 125 -7.86 4.03 11.59
CA LEU A 125 -7.38 5.27 12.19
C LEU A 125 -8.25 6.43 11.72
N THR A 126 -8.65 7.33 12.64
CA THR A 126 -9.41 8.54 12.34
C THR A 126 -9.15 9.64 13.38
N ASN A 127 -9.74 10.82 13.21
CA ASN A 127 -9.72 11.87 14.21
C ASN A 127 -10.73 11.60 15.34
N TYR A 128 -10.32 11.82 16.60
CA TYR A 128 -11.20 11.74 17.75
C TYR A 128 -12.40 12.71 17.65
N SER A 129 -12.16 13.95 17.22
CA SER A 129 -13.22 14.95 17.01
C SER A 129 -14.29 14.48 16.02
N GLY A 130 -13.95 13.58 15.10
CA GLY A 130 -14.90 13.01 14.13
C GLY A 130 -15.86 11.98 14.75
N ILE A 131 -15.53 11.43 15.92
CA ILE A 131 -16.31 10.35 16.56
C ILE A 131 -16.81 10.64 17.97
N LYS A 132 -16.24 11.62 18.69
CA LYS A 132 -16.47 11.88 20.12
C LYS A 132 -17.94 12.06 20.54
N GLU A 133 -18.79 12.55 19.64
CA GLU A 133 -20.21 12.80 19.92
C GLU A 133 -21.14 11.69 19.43
N LYS A 134 -20.57 10.59 18.90
CA LYS A 134 -21.32 9.51 18.28
C LYS A 134 -21.62 8.39 19.29
N SER A 135 -22.90 8.17 19.59
CA SER A 135 -23.32 7.04 20.45
C SER A 135 -23.13 5.69 19.76
N ASN A 136 -23.18 5.65 18.44
CA ASN A 136 -22.88 4.49 17.60
C ASN A 136 -21.94 4.93 16.49
N ILE A 137 -21.08 4.03 16.07
CA ILE A 137 -20.16 4.27 14.97
C ILE A 137 -20.41 3.22 13.90
N TYR A 138 -20.66 3.69 12.69
CA TYR A 138 -20.80 2.87 11.49
C TYR A 138 -19.75 3.26 10.48
N VAL A 139 -19.24 2.26 9.79
CA VAL A 139 -18.19 2.40 8.78
C VAL A 139 -18.68 1.85 7.45
N LYS A 140 -18.57 2.61 6.39
CA LYS A 140 -18.78 2.16 5.01
C LYS A 140 -17.43 2.04 4.30
N LEU A 141 -17.17 0.85 3.77
CA LEU A 141 -15.99 0.56 2.97
C LEU A 141 -16.19 1.12 1.55
N SER A 142 -15.17 1.79 1.01
CA SER A 142 -15.26 2.45 -0.31
C SER A 142 -15.33 1.47 -1.48
N SER A 143 -14.88 0.23 -1.33
CA SER A 143 -14.68 -0.68 -2.47
C SER A 143 -15.40 -2.01 -2.40
N VAL A 144 -15.98 -2.39 -1.26
CA VAL A 144 -16.36 -3.82 -1.03
C VAL A 144 -17.76 -4.02 -0.45
N ALA A 145 -18.25 -3.15 0.42
CA ALA A 145 -19.51 -3.36 1.11
C ALA A 145 -20.49 -2.19 0.89
N ALA A 146 -21.62 -2.49 0.30
CA ALA A 146 -22.73 -1.54 0.21
C ALA A 146 -23.37 -1.24 1.58
N THR A 147 -23.32 -2.19 2.52
CA THR A 147 -23.92 -2.07 3.85
C THR A 147 -22.90 -1.56 4.87
N PRO A 148 -23.19 -0.48 5.60
CA PRO A 148 -22.33 0.00 6.67
C PRO A 148 -22.18 -1.02 7.81
N ILE A 149 -20.98 -1.11 8.35
CA ILE A 149 -20.62 -2.07 9.40
C ILE A 149 -20.51 -1.32 10.72
N LYS A 150 -21.05 -1.88 11.80
CA LYS A 150 -20.88 -1.31 13.14
C LYS A 150 -19.45 -1.46 13.60
N ALA A 151 -18.86 -0.35 14.08
CA ALA A 151 -17.51 -0.33 14.63
C ALA A 151 -17.51 -0.24 16.14
N LYS A 152 -16.43 -0.72 16.75
CA LYS A 152 -16.09 -0.54 18.17
C LYS A 152 -14.93 0.43 18.28
N ILE A 153 -14.92 1.25 19.33
CA ILE A 153 -13.79 2.12 19.65
C ILE A 153 -12.76 1.26 20.42
N LEU A 154 -11.52 1.26 19.94
CA LEU A 154 -10.39 0.63 20.65
C LEU A 154 -9.59 1.65 21.46
N ILE A 155 -9.30 2.80 20.85
CA ILE A 155 -8.48 3.85 21.47
C ILE A 155 -9.12 5.20 21.17
N GLU A 156 -9.19 6.04 22.19
CA GLU A 156 -9.53 7.45 22.11
C GLU A 156 -8.44 8.27 22.76
N ASN A 157 -7.91 9.24 22.04
CA ASN A 157 -6.96 10.21 22.57
C ASN A 157 -7.39 11.62 22.17
N GLU A 158 -8.08 12.29 23.08
CA GLU A 158 -8.58 13.63 22.86
C GLU A 158 -7.45 14.65 22.68
N ALA A 159 -6.41 14.55 23.49
CA ALA A 159 -5.28 15.47 23.44
C ALA A 159 -4.53 15.43 22.11
N ARG A 160 -4.47 14.27 21.46
CA ARG A 160 -3.86 14.09 20.13
C ARG A 160 -4.86 14.19 18.99
N ASN A 161 -6.15 14.38 19.29
CA ASN A 161 -7.24 14.30 18.33
C ASN A 161 -7.19 13.02 17.47
N LEU A 162 -6.92 11.88 18.10
CA LEU A 162 -6.72 10.59 17.44
C LEU A 162 -7.68 9.54 17.99
N ALA A 163 -8.22 8.71 17.14
CA ALA A 163 -8.98 7.54 17.52
C ALA A 163 -8.68 6.33 16.65
N ILE A 164 -8.75 5.16 17.26
CA ILE A 164 -8.72 3.87 16.57
C ILE A 164 -10.03 3.15 16.79
N ILE A 165 -10.65 2.73 15.70
CA ILE A 165 -11.86 1.94 15.72
C ILE A 165 -11.64 0.62 15.01
N LYS A 166 -12.46 -0.39 15.34
CA LYS A 166 -12.39 -1.74 14.79
C LYS A 166 -13.72 -2.11 14.15
N ILE A 167 -13.66 -2.70 12.99
CA ILE A 167 -14.79 -3.38 12.34
C ILE A 167 -14.53 -4.88 12.25
N GLU A 168 -15.58 -5.68 12.35
CA GLU A 168 -15.55 -7.10 12.01
C GLU A 168 -16.03 -7.27 10.58
N PHE A 169 -15.19 -7.80 9.71
CA PHE A 169 -15.47 -7.99 8.29
C PHE A 169 -14.82 -9.27 7.79
N ASP A 170 -15.62 -10.17 7.23
CA ASP A 170 -15.16 -11.48 6.75
C ASP A 170 -14.47 -11.45 5.38
N GLY A 171 -14.37 -10.25 4.76
CA GLY A 171 -13.73 -10.06 3.46
C GLY A 171 -12.29 -9.56 3.58
N GLU A 172 -11.64 -9.42 2.42
CA GLU A 172 -10.29 -8.89 2.35
C GLU A 172 -10.30 -7.36 2.49
N LEU A 173 -9.58 -6.83 3.49
CA LEU A 173 -9.33 -5.42 3.68
C LEU A 173 -7.93 -5.06 3.19
N ARG A 174 -7.77 -3.86 2.64
CA ARG A 174 -6.49 -3.37 2.15
C ARG A 174 -5.96 -2.26 3.05
N PRO A 175 -5.03 -2.57 3.96
CA PRO A 175 -4.41 -1.54 4.79
C PRO A 175 -3.53 -0.63 3.94
N ILE A 176 -3.50 0.66 4.31
CA ILE A 176 -2.61 1.63 3.68
C ILE A 176 -1.15 1.33 4.04
N LYS A 177 -0.25 1.57 3.10
CA LYS A 177 1.19 1.53 3.40
C LYS A 177 1.59 2.81 4.11
N ILE A 178 2.39 2.69 5.16
CA ILE A 178 2.90 3.82 5.93
C ILE A 178 4.28 4.19 5.41
N ALA A 179 4.51 5.48 5.19
CA ALA A 179 5.81 5.99 4.77
C ALA A 179 6.84 5.86 5.90
N ASP A 180 8.11 5.80 5.55
CA ASP A 180 9.17 5.98 6.52
C ASP A 180 9.29 7.47 6.87
N LEU A 181 9.34 7.79 8.17
CA LEU A 181 9.44 9.16 8.69
C LEU A 181 10.64 9.93 8.09
N GLU A 182 11.78 9.26 7.95
CA GLU A 182 13.00 9.84 7.36
C GLU A 182 12.84 10.19 5.87
N SER A 183 11.87 9.57 5.20
CA SER A 183 11.58 9.83 3.78
C SER A 183 10.75 11.08 3.55
N ILE A 184 10.13 11.65 4.60
CA ILE A 184 9.27 12.82 4.54
C ILE A 184 10.13 14.08 4.43
N LYS A 185 9.89 14.90 3.38
CA LYS A 185 10.66 16.12 3.11
C LYS A 185 9.76 17.30 2.84
N GLU A 186 10.19 18.47 3.26
CA GLU A 186 9.58 19.74 2.85
C GLU A 186 9.69 19.93 1.35
N GLY A 187 8.66 20.52 0.73
CA GLY A 187 8.54 20.62 -0.72
C GLY A 187 8.08 19.32 -1.42
N GLN A 188 7.96 18.22 -0.69
CA GLN A 188 7.47 16.95 -1.25
C GLN A 188 6.01 17.08 -1.68
N GLY A 189 5.70 16.63 -2.91
CA GLY A 189 4.34 16.54 -3.40
C GLY A 189 3.51 15.50 -2.64
N ILE A 190 2.29 15.89 -2.28
CA ILE A 190 1.32 15.04 -1.57
C ILE A 190 -0.06 15.13 -2.21
N VAL A 191 -0.95 14.24 -1.80
CA VAL A 191 -2.38 14.34 -2.03
C VAL A 191 -3.14 14.05 -0.74
N VAL A 192 -4.10 14.90 -0.40
CA VAL A 192 -5.05 14.68 0.70
C VAL A 192 -6.26 13.96 0.14
N LEU A 193 -6.59 12.82 0.71
CA LEU A 193 -7.67 11.95 0.28
C LEU A 193 -8.69 11.74 1.38
N GLY A 194 -9.97 11.93 1.06
CA GLY A 194 -11.07 11.72 1.98
C GLY A 194 -12.21 10.93 1.33
N ASN A 195 -13.01 10.27 2.15
CA ASN A 195 -14.17 9.48 1.72
C ASN A 195 -15.39 9.65 2.64
N ALA A 196 -15.59 10.84 3.20
CA ALA A 196 -16.73 11.08 4.11
C ALA A 196 -18.12 10.99 3.45
N ILE A 197 -18.20 10.88 2.13
CA ILE A 197 -19.46 10.71 1.38
C ILE A 197 -19.93 9.26 1.38
N GLY A 198 -19.01 8.29 1.38
CA GLY A 198 -19.36 6.88 1.50
C GLY A 198 -19.78 6.17 0.22
N ASP A 199 -19.61 6.77 -0.94
CA ASP A 199 -19.84 6.14 -2.24
C ASP A 199 -18.57 5.47 -2.81
N GLU A 200 -18.66 4.94 -4.03
CA GLU A 200 -17.52 4.31 -4.72
C GLU A 200 -16.40 5.31 -5.09
N TYR A 201 -16.68 6.61 -4.96
CA TYR A 201 -15.75 7.68 -5.27
C TYR A 201 -15.15 8.24 -4.00
N ILE A 202 -13.89 8.62 -4.07
CA ILE A 202 -13.27 9.42 -3.01
C ILE A 202 -13.96 10.79 -2.99
N GLY A 203 -14.60 11.11 -1.88
CA GLY A 203 -15.35 12.35 -1.70
C GLY A 203 -14.52 13.63 -1.79
N SER A 204 -13.19 13.52 -1.62
CA SER A 204 -12.25 14.63 -1.75
C SER A 204 -10.85 14.12 -2.09
N SER A 205 -10.24 14.72 -3.09
CA SER A 205 -8.87 14.43 -3.49
C SER A 205 -8.19 15.75 -3.88
N ILE A 206 -7.26 16.21 -3.05
CA ILE A 206 -6.69 17.54 -3.16
C ILE A 206 -5.16 17.45 -3.17
N PRO A 207 -4.50 17.83 -4.27
CA PRO A 207 -3.05 17.85 -4.34
C PRO A 207 -2.43 19.04 -3.61
N GLY A 208 -1.20 18.89 -3.16
CA GLY A 208 -0.40 19.93 -2.54
C GLY A 208 1.04 19.53 -2.29
N ILE A 209 1.71 20.27 -1.42
CA ILE A 209 3.05 19.97 -0.95
C ILE A 209 3.13 20.09 0.57
N ILE A 210 4.12 19.44 1.15
CA ILE A 210 4.51 19.63 2.55
C ILE A 210 5.25 20.97 2.63
N THR A 211 4.74 21.89 3.44
CA THR A 211 5.36 23.20 3.67
C THR A 211 6.26 23.18 4.91
N SER A 212 5.92 22.42 5.94
CA SER A 212 6.78 22.10 7.09
C SER A 212 6.47 20.73 7.67
N LYS A 213 7.48 20.00 8.11
CA LYS A 213 7.34 18.72 8.81
C LYS A 213 7.69 18.80 10.31
N ASN A 214 8.11 19.95 10.79
CA ASN A 214 8.60 20.14 12.14
C ASN A 214 7.72 21.07 12.98
N GLU A 215 6.48 21.30 12.54
CA GLU A 215 5.53 22.07 13.33
C GLU A 215 5.17 21.31 14.59
N LYS A 216 5.10 22.02 15.70
CA LYS A 216 4.76 21.44 17.01
C LYS A 216 3.69 22.26 17.71
N ILE A 217 2.81 21.56 18.43
CA ILE A 217 1.85 22.16 19.35
C ILE A 217 2.11 21.62 20.75
N ALA A 218 2.28 22.52 21.70
CA ALA A 218 2.31 22.18 23.12
C ALA A 218 0.92 21.71 23.59
N ILE A 219 0.88 20.58 24.28
CA ILE A 219 -0.33 20.05 24.92
C ILE A 219 -0.11 20.13 26.42
N GLU A 220 -1.04 20.74 27.14
CA GLU A 220 -0.95 20.87 28.61
C GLU A 220 -0.93 19.47 29.25
N GLY A 221 0.15 19.17 29.96
CA GLY A 221 0.33 17.88 30.65
C GLY A 221 0.83 16.71 29.79
N GLU A 222 1.10 16.94 28.50
CA GLU A 222 1.60 15.92 27.57
C GLU A 222 2.86 16.37 26.81
N LYS A 223 3.48 15.45 26.04
CA LYS A 223 4.53 15.79 25.06
C LYS A 223 3.97 16.67 23.96
N GLU A 224 4.79 17.55 23.40
CA GLU A 224 4.44 18.31 22.20
C GLU A 224 4.00 17.37 21.07
N ARG A 225 2.96 17.77 20.35
CA ARG A 225 2.42 17.04 19.21
C ARG A 225 3.09 17.48 17.92
N SER A 226 3.56 16.53 17.11
CA SER A 226 4.19 16.77 15.82
C SER A 226 3.14 16.90 14.72
N LEU A 227 3.19 18.01 13.98
CA LEU A 227 2.26 18.32 12.92
C LEU A 227 2.96 18.35 11.57
N LEU A 228 2.20 17.95 10.56
CA LEU A 228 2.54 18.13 9.16
C LEU A 228 1.79 19.36 8.63
N GLN A 229 2.51 20.42 8.28
CA GLN A 229 1.95 21.60 7.62
C GLN A 229 1.94 21.39 6.11
N ILE A 230 0.84 21.67 5.45
CA ILE A 230 0.63 21.51 4.01
C ILE A 230 -0.12 22.69 3.42
N ASN A 231 -0.09 22.85 2.10
CA ASN A 231 -0.88 23.84 1.37
C ASN A 231 -2.14 23.26 0.71
N ALA A 232 -2.40 21.96 0.87
CA ALA A 232 -3.61 21.32 0.37
C ALA A 232 -4.78 21.59 1.32
N PRO A 233 -5.92 22.14 0.86
CA PRO A 233 -7.07 22.42 1.69
C PRO A 233 -7.60 21.20 2.45
N ILE A 234 -7.77 21.34 3.77
CA ILE A 234 -8.47 20.37 4.62
C ILE A 234 -9.86 20.93 4.92
N ASN A 235 -10.87 20.10 4.78
CA ASN A 235 -12.28 20.43 4.98
C ASN A 235 -13.03 19.25 5.63
N GLU A 236 -14.33 19.41 5.88
CA GLU A 236 -15.16 18.38 6.51
C GLU A 236 -15.20 17.05 5.75
N LYS A 237 -14.96 17.04 4.43
CA LYS A 237 -15.02 15.82 3.61
C LYS A 237 -13.75 15.00 3.65
N ASN A 238 -12.62 15.60 4.03
CA ASN A 238 -11.32 14.92 4.05
C ASN A 238 -10.65 14.88 5.42
N THR A 239 -11.22 15.51 6.45
CA THR A 239 -10.72 15.36 7.82
C THR A 239 -10.79 13.91 8.28
N GLY A 240 -9.77 13.42 8.97
CA GLY A 240 -9.59 12.01 9.33
C GLY A 240 -9.06 11.14 8.17
N GLY A 241 -8.92 11.73 6.97
CA GLY A 241 -8.44 11.07 5.77
C GLY A 241 -6.92 11.07 5.63
N ALA A 242 -6.45 10.40 4.60
CA ALA A 242 -5.03 10.18 4.37
C ALA A 242 -4.35 11.37 3.69
N ILE A 243 -3.21 11.78 4.19
CA ILE A 243 -2.22 12.58 3.46
C ILE A 243 -1.19 11.60 2.90
N CYS A 244 -1.10 11.46 1.57
CA CYS A 244 -0.26 10.47 0.92
C CYS A 244 0.86 11.11 0.08
N ASN A 245 2.01 10.45 0.03
CA ASN A 245 3.11 10.82 -0.87
C ASN A 245 2.87 10.30 -2.30
N SER A 246 3.85 10.54 -3.19
CA SER A 246 3.83 10.10 -4.60
C SER A 246 3.77 8.59 -4.82
N LYS A 247 4.04 7.80 -3.79
CA LYS A 247 3.97 6.34 -3.82
C LYS A 247 2.65 5.79 -3.28
N GLY A 248 1.72 6.67 -2.85
CA GLY A 248 0.50 6.27 -2.16
C GLY A 248 0.73 5.84 -0.69
N GLU A 249 1.89 6.14 -0.12
CA GLU A 249 2.18 5.84 1.28
C GLU A 249 1.67 6.96 2.18
N LEU A 250 1.09 6.59 3.32
CA LEU A 250 0.57 7.51 4.34
C LEU A 250 1.71 8.31 4.98
N VAL A 251 1.64 9.63 4.94
CA VAL A 251 2.57 10.55 5.60
C VAL A 251 1.95 11.31 6.76
N GLY A 252 0.61 11.31 6.87
CA GLY A 252 -0.13 11.96 7.94
C GLY A 252 -1.63 11.77 7.80
N ILE A 253 -2.37 12.21 8.83
CA ILE A 253 -3.85 12.23 8.86
C ILE A 253 -4.31 13.68 8.82
N ALA A 254 -5.20 14.01 7.90
CA ALA A 254 -5.76 15.36 7.76
C ALA A 254 -6.56 15.76 9.00
N ASP A 255 -6.32 16.96 9.54
CA ASP A 255 -6.96 17.44 10.78
C ASP A 255 -7.55 18.85 10.60
N LEU A 256 -8.88 18.89 10.47
CA LEU A 256 -9.59 20.15 10.34
C LEU A 256 -9.64 20.96 11.65
N SER A 257 -9.65 20.28 12.82
CA SER A 257 -9.72 20.97 14.10
C SER A 257 -8.46 21.80 14.37
N ILE A 258 -7.30 21.24 14.12
CA ILE A 258 -6.02 21.94 14.22
C ILE A 258 -5.93 23.07 13.18
N THR A 259 -6.37 22.80 11.95
CA THR A 259 -6.40 23.81 10.89
C THR A 259 -7.24 25.02 11.29
N ASN A 260 -8.42 24.80 11.87
CA ASN A 260 -9.28 25.86 12.37
C ASN A 260 -8.73 26.61 13.58
N GLU A 261 -8.06 25.88 14.50
CA GLU A 261 -7.41 26.45 15.68
C GLU A 261 -6.26 27.38 15.30
N ARG A 262 -5.40 26.96 14.37
CA ARG A 262 -4.28 27.76 13.86
C ARG A 262 -4.75 28.94 13.04
N ASN A 263 -5.81 28.78 12.26
CA ASN A 263 -6.44 29.81 11.43
C ASN A 263 -5.43 30.59 10.56
N GLU A 264 -4.48 29.91 9.98
CA GLU A 264 -3.44 30.48 9.13
C GLU A 264 -3.86 30.40 7.64
N TYR A 265 -3.85 31.54 6.96
CA TYR A 265 -4.34 31.60 5.58
C TYR A 265 -3.48 30.79 4.61
N GLY A 266 -4.12 29.82 3.92
CA GLY A 266 -3.46 28.97 2.91
C GLY A 266 -2.59 27.86 3.48
N LEU A 267 -2.58 27.68 4.81
CA LEU A 267 -1.87 26.60 5.50
C LEU A 267 -2.88 25.70 6.20
N TYR A 268 -2.62 24.40 6.10
CA TYR A 268 -3.47 23.35 6.66
C TYR A 268 -2.61 22.35 7.41
N TYR A 269 -3.19 21.62 8.33
CA TYR A 269 -2.44 20.79 9.25
C TYR A 269 -2.98 19.36 9.30
N GLY A 270 -2.07 18.41 9.39
CA GLY A 270 -2.36 17.03 9.70
C GLY A 270 -1.49 16.50 10.81
N LEU A 271 -1.94 15.42 11.44
CA LEU A 271 -1.12 14.67 12.38
C LEU A 271 -0.02 13.94 11.62
N GLN A 272 1.22 14.11 12.05
CA GLN A 272 2.36 13.41 11.47
C GLN A 272 2.37 11.94 11.88
N ILE A 273 3.00 11.08 11.06
CA ILE A 273 3.10 9.63 11.33
C ILE A 273 3.63 9.32 12.73
N GLU A 274 4.56 10.13 13.22
CA GLU A 274 5.17 9.96 14.54
C GLU A 274 4.12 9.89 15.67
N GLU A 275 3.00 10.63 15.51
CA GLU A 275 1.95 10.69 16.52
C GLU A 275 1.12 9.40 16.64
N PHE A 276 1.11 8.56 15.61
CA PHE A 276 0.31 7.34 15.59
C PHE A 276 1.10 6.07 15.21
N LYS A 277 2.38 6.22 14.86
CA LYS A 277 3.24 5.07 14.52
C LYS A 277 3.37 4.11 15.69
N ASP A 278 3.53 4.63 16.89
CA ASP A 278 3.63 3.81 18.11
C ASP A 278 2.32 3.09 18.39
N ILE A 279 1.20 3.76 18.18
CA ILE A 279 -0.13 3.16 18.33
C ILE A 279 -0.35 2.03 17.31
N ILE A 280 0.05 2.24 16.04
CA ILE A 280 0.00 1.20 15.01
C ILE A 280 0.95 0.05 15.34
N ASN A 281 2.17 0.37 15.74
CA ASN A 281 3.15 -0.64 16.13
C ASN A 281 2.70 -1.43 17.35
N SER A 282 1.95 -0.80 18.26
CA SER A 282 1.42 -1.46 19.44
C SER A 282 0.33 -2.46 19.12
N THR A 283 -0.63 -2.04 18.37
CA THR A 283 -1.69 -2.94 17.91
C THR A 283 -1.08 -4.15 17.18
N ASN A 284 -0.07 -3.90 16.36
CA ASN A 284 0.68 -4.95 15.69
C ASN A 284 1.60 -5.74 16.64
N ALA A 285 2.19 -5.10 17.67
CA ALA A 285 3.06 -5.77 18.63
C ALA A 285 2.28 -6.68 19.57
N PHE A 286 1.14 -6.25 20.08
CA PHE A 286 0.26 -7.09 20.89
C PHE A 286 -0.20 -8.31 20.12
N LYS A 287 -0.71 -8.12 18.90
CA LYS A 287 -1.13 -9.22 18.03
C LYS A 287 0.05 -10.13 17.66
N ARG A 288 1.16 -9.55 17.24
CA ARG A 288 2.32 -10.28 16.77
C ARG A 288 3.07 -11.01 17.88
N LEU A 289 3.33 -10.34 19.02
CA LEU A 289 4.15 -10.89 20.10
C LEU A 289 3.35 -11.74 21.08
N LEU A 290 2.12 -11.33 21.37
CA LEU A 290 1.30 -11.94 22.41
C LEU A 290 0.09 -12.69 21.85
N GLY A 291 -0.31 -12.44 20.61
CA GLY A 291 -1.55 -12.98 20.05
C GLY A 291 -2.80 -12.32 20.64
N ILE A 292 -2.68 -11.11 21.19
CA ILE A 292 -3.83 -10.32 21.68
C ILE A 292 -4.45 -9.63 20.47
N ILE A 293 -5.67 -10.07 20.08
CA ILE A 293 -6.39 -9.54 18.92
C ILE A 293 -7.15 -8.28 19.29
N ASP A 294 -7.79 -8.27 20.47
CA ASP A 294 -8.57 -7.15 20.98
C ASP A 294 -8.40 -7.01 22.49
N GLY A 295 -8.29 -5.77 22.94
CA GLY A 295 -8.11 -5.42 24.35
C GLY A 295 -7.89 -3.92 24.52
N GLY A 296 -7.97 -3.43 25.74
CA GLY A 296 -7.81 -2.00 26.05
C GLY A 296 -7.36 -1.74 27.47
N ILE A 297 -6.77 -0.57 27.69
CA ILE A 297 -6.41 -0.16 29.04
C ILE A 297 -7.68 0.15 29.81
N VAL A 298 -7.80 -0.47 30.99
CA VAL A 298 -8.84 -0.18 31.99
C VAL A 298 -8.20 0.43 33.21
N VAL A 299 -8.88 1.44 33.77
CA VAL A 299 -8.45 2.12 35.00
C VAL A 299 -9.60 2.10 35.99
N ASP A 300 -9.39 1.46 37.14
CA ASP A 300 -10.32 1.51 38.28
C ASP A 300 -9.77 2.46 39.34
N LYS A 301 -10.25 3.70 39.34
CA LYS A 301 -9.84 4.75 40.33
C LYS A 301 -10.26 4.43 41.75
N VAL A 302 -11.24 3.56 41.95
CA VAL A 302 -11.76 3.19 43.30
C VAL A 302 -10.85 2.15 43.92
N LYS A 303 -10.39 1.18 43.14
CA LYS A 303 -9.50 0.12 43.61
C LYS A 303 -8.03 0.39 43.36
N ASP A 304 -7.71 1.56 42.82
CA ASP A 304 -6.35 2.01 42.49
C ASP A 304 -5.54 1.01 41.68
N PHE A 305 -6.14 0.50 40.59
CA PHE A 305 -5.42 -0.33 39.62
C PHE A 305 -5.71 0.07 38.16
N SER A 306 -4.74 -0.18 37.34
CA SER A 306 -4.85 -0.12 35.86
C SER A 306 -4.32 -1.40 35.25
N GLY A 307 -4.70 -1.69 34.01
CA GLY A 307 -4.17 -2.85 33.30
C GLY A 307 -4.75 -3.00 31.90
N LEU A 308 -4.15 -3.89 31.13
CA LEU A 308 -4.63 -4.27 29.81
C LEU A 308 -5.72 -5.34 29.94
N TYR A 309 -6.98 -4.94 29.76
CA TYR A 309 -8.12 -5.86 29.67
C TYR A 309 -8.12 -6.60 28.34
N ILE A 310 -8.22 -7.91 28.39
CA ILE A 310 -8.18 -8.79 27.21
C ILE A 310 -9.61 -9.10 26.78
N GLN A 311 -9.97 -8.74 25.54
CA GLN A 311 -11.27 -9.06 24.95
C GLN A 311 -11.18 -10.29 24.04
N GLU A 312 -10.14 -10.37 23.22
CA GLU A 312 -9.98 -11.46 22.24
C GLU A 312 -8.50 -11.87 22.11
N LEU A 313 -8.29 -13.19 21.98
CA LEU A 313 -6.99 -13.82 21.83
C LEU A 313 -6.95 -14.77 20.64
N ASP A 314 -5.82 -14.76 19.94
CA ASP A 314 -5.45 -15.82 19.01
C ASP A 314 -5.14 -17.11 19.80
N LYS A 315 -5.80 -18.20 19.46
CA LYS A 315 -5.62 -19.50 20.12
C LYS A 315 -4.22 -20.10 19.93
N GLU A 316 -3.50 -19.65 18.90
CA GLU A 316 -2.11 -20.00 18.65
C GLU A 316 -1.12 -18.96 19.20
N GLY A 317 -1.63 -17.87 19.76
CA GLY A 317 -0.85 -16.77 20.32
C GLY A 317 -0.20 -17.09 21.67
N SER A 318 0.94 -16.42 21.93
CA SER A 318 1.76 -16.61 23.14
C SER A 318 0.96 -16.45 24.44
N ALA A 319 0.08 -15.45 24.51
CA ALA A 319 -0.73 -15.20 25.72
C ALA A 319 -1.76 -16.32 25.97
N TYR A 320 -2.44 -16.78 24.90
CA TYR A 320 -3.41 -17.87 25.05
C TYR A 320 -2.73 -19.18 25.48
N LEU A 321 -1.59 -19.52 24.88
CA LEU A 321 -0.83 -20.72 25.23
C LEU A 321 -0.23 -20.65 26.62
N ALA A 322 0.01 -19.45 27.16
CA ALA A 322 0.41 -19.23 28.55
C ALA A 322 -0.76 -19.31 29.53
N GLY A 323 -2.02 -19.48 29.06
CA GLY A 323 -3.21 -19.66 29.89
C GLY A 323 -3.98 -18.37 30.18
N ILE A 324 -3.68 -17.25 29.50
CA ILE A 324 -4.50 -16.04 29.56
C ILE A 324 -5.80 -16.27 28.79
N LYS A 325 -6.88 -15.73 29.30
CA LYS A 325 -8.23 -15.88 28.76
C LYS A 325 -8.85 -14.53 28.44
N PRO A 326 -9.86 -14.48 27.55
CA PRO A 326 -10.74 -13.31 27.47
C PRO A 326 -11.31 -12.97 28.85
N THR A 327 -11.42 -11.68 29.15
CA THR A 327 -11.81 -11.07 30.44
C THR A 327 -10.71 -10.96 31.48
N ASP A 328 -9.53 -11.53 31.26
CA ASP A 328 -8.38 -11.30 32.12
C ASP A 328 -7.84 -9.86 31.96
N ILE A 329 -7.18 -9.35 33.01
CA ILE A 329 -6.52 -8.04 32.98
C ILE A 329 -5.04 -8.22 33.32
N ILE A 330 -4.14 -7.85 32.41
CA ILE A 330 -2.71 -7.84 32.67
C ILE A 330 -2.36 -6.52 33.37
N ILE A 331 -1.97 -6.60 34.64
CA ILE A 331 -1.73 -5.43 35.52
C ILE A 331 -0.26 -5.02 35.55
N ASP A 332 0.65 -6.01 35.44
CA ASP A 332 2.09 -5.81 35.54
C ASP A 332 2.78 -6.72 34.51
N VAL A 333 3.82 -6.21 33.88
CA VAL A 333 4.68 -6.97 32.98
C VAL A 333 6.13 -6.67 33.34
N ASP A 334 6.90 -7.70 33.72
CA ASP A 334 8.29 -7.62 34.13
C ASP A 334 8.54 -6.59 35.28
N GLY A 335 7.56 -6.40 36.19
CA GLY A 335 7.63 -5.46 37.29
C GLY A 335 7.20 -4.04 36.95
N TYR A 336 6.79 -3.78 35.70
CA TYR A 336 6.24 -2.51 35.26
C TYR A 336 4.72 -2.55 35.29
N LYS A 337 4.10 -1.61 36.04
CA LYS A 337 2.64 -1.46 36.03
C LYS A 337 2.13 -1.05 34.66
N VAL A 338 1.06 -1.67 34.21
CA VAL A 338 0.39 -1.34 32.94
C VAL A 338 -0.58 -0.18 33.18
N GLU A 339 -0.10 1.05 33.09
CA GLU A 339 -0.91 2.26 33.29
C GLU A 339 -1.40 2.88 31.99
N ASN A 340 -0.64 2.69 30.91
CA ASN A 340 -0.99 3.14 29.56
C ASN A 340 -0.45 2.17 28.51
N VAL A 341 -0.91 2.36 27.28
CA VAL A 341 -0.52 1.52 26.14
C VAL A 341 0.93 1.75 25.75
N ASP A 342 1.40 3.01 25.80
CA ASP A 342 2.71 3.40 25.27
C ASP A 342 3.87 2.74 26.05
N ASP A 343 3.79 2.69 27.39
CA ASP A 343 4.81 2.05 28.22
C ASP A 343 4.90 0.55 27.97
N LEU A 344 3.75 -0.11 27.84
CA LEU A 344 3.69 -1.54 27.52
C LEU A 344 4.26 -1.85 26.13
N ILE A 345 4.05 -0.95 25.16
CA ILE A 345 4.62 -1.04 23.81
C ILE A 345 6.13 -0.96 23.84
N GLN A 346 6.69 0.04 24.53
CA GLN A 346 8.14 0.21 24.62
C GLN A 346 8.78 -1.04 25.22
N LEU A 347 8.16 -1.61 26.25
CA LEU A 347 8.60 -2.86 26.83
C LEU A 347 8.58 -4.00 25.80
N LEU A 348 7.46 -4.18 25.09
CA LEU A 348 7.31 -5.25 24.10
C LEU A 348 8.23 -5.08 22.89
N GLN A 349 8.50 -3.85 22.43
CA GLN A 349 9.42 -3.61 21.32
C GLN A 349 10.86 -4.03 21.60
N SER A 350 11.27 -4.06 22.87
CA SER A 350 12.59 -4.54 23.28
C SER A 350 12.73 -6.06 23.27
N LYS A 351 11.64 -6.80 23.17
CA LYS A 351 11.59 -8.26 23.31
C LYS A 351 11.79 -9.00 22.00
N LYS A 352 12.37 -10.19 22.11
CA LYS A 352 12.69 -11.07 20.99
C LYS A 352 12.00 -12.41 21.16
N LYS A 353 12.05 -13.22 20.11
CA LYS A 353 11.64 -14.61 20.14
C LYS A 353 12.32 -15.33 21.31
N ASP A 354 11.56 -16.21 21.96
CA ASP A 354 11.94 -17.00 23.14
C ASP A 354 12.14 -16.21 24.44
N ASP A 355 12.01 -14.86 24.45
CA ASP A 355 11.97 -14.11 25.69
C ASP A 355 10.71 -14.47 26.50
N ILE A 356 10.83 -14.41 27.82
CA ILE A 356 9.73 -14.68 28.75
C ILE A 356 9.32 -13.35 29.37
N LEU A 357 8.00 -13.06 29.34
CA LEU A 357 7.38 -11.96 30.04
C LEU A 357 6.76 -12.45 31.35
N HIS A 358 7.15 -11.90 32.46
CA HIS A 358 6.57 -12.22 33.78
C HIS A 358 5.41 -11.29 34.02
N CYS A 359 4.18 -11.79 33.93
CA CYS A 359 2.98 -10.99 34.02
C CYS A 359 2.23 -11.25 35.34
N LYS A 360 1.70 -10.18 35.95
CA LYS A 360 0.64 -10.29 36.97
C LYS A 360 -0.69 -10.06 36.30
N VAL A 361 -1.58 -11.01 36.45
CA VAL A 361 -2.86 -11.06 35.77
C VAL A 361 -3.98 -11.17 36.78
N LEU A 362 -4.97 -10.30 36.67
CA LEU A 362 -6.23 -10.45 37.39
C LEU A 362 -7.15 -11.31 36.54
N SER A 363 -7.42 -12.53 36.98
CA SER A 363 -8.25 -13.53 36.31
C SER A 363 -9.33 -14.03 37.26
N GLU A 364 -10.60 -13.92 36.85
CA GLU A 364 -11.75 -14.38 37.68
C GLU A 364 -11.77 -13.79 39.11
N GLY A 365 -11.21 -12.56 39.28
CA GLY A 365 -11.13 -11.87 40.57
C GLY A 365 -9.90 -12.22 41.42
N GLU A 366 -9.04 -13.12 40.97
CA GLU A 366 -7.82 -13.55 41.63
C GLU A 366 -6.57 -13.08 40.88
N MET A 367 -5.52 -12.69 41.67
CA MET A 367 -4.22 -12.33 41.11
C MET A 367 -3.39 -13.58 40.83
N LYS A 368 -2.94 -13.75 39.61
CA LYS A 368 -2.09 -14.87 39.15
C LYS A 368 -0.80 -14.32 38.55
N ASN A 369 0.29 -15.06 38.73
CA ASN A 369 1.51 -14.83 37.97
C ASN A 369 1.50 -15.78 36.74
N VAL A 370 1.71 -15.22 35.56
CA VAL A 370 1.70 -15.92 34.30
C VAL A 370 2.97 -15.58 33.53
N ASP A 371 3.71 -16.58 33.13
CA ASP A 371 4.88 -16.44 32.28
C ASP A 371 4.49 -16.65 30.82
N ILE A 372 4.64 -15.60 30.01
CA ILE A 372 4.32 -15.63 28.58
C ILE A 372 5.62 -15.77 27.80
N LYS A 373 5.81 -16.90 27.14
CA LYS A 373 6.94 -17.09 26.21
C LYS A 373 6.59 -16.53 24.84
N ILE A 374 7.41 -15.64 24.30
CA ILE A 374 7.23 -15.06 22.95
C ILE A 374 7.57 -16.10 21.87
N LEU A 375 6.63 -16.39 20.98
CA LEU A 375 6.72 -17.48 20.00
C LEU A 375 7.09 -17.04 18.58
N LEU A 376 7.39 -15.82 18.33
CA LEU A 376 7.65 -15.25 16.99
C LEU A 376 8.69 -15.99 16.16
#